data_5800fdac747d16f48a918f57143130f2
#
_entry.id   5800fdac747d16f48a918f57143130f2
#
_cell.length_a   1.000
_cell.length_b   1.000
_cell.length_c   1.000
_cell.angle_alpha   90.00
_cell.angle_beta   90.00
_cell.angle_gamma   90.00
#
_symmetry.space_group_name_H-M   'P 1'
#
loop_
_entity.id
_entity.type
_entity.pdbx_description
1 polymer ?
#
loop_
_entity_poly.entity_id
_entity_poly.type
_entity_poly.pdbx_seq_one_letter_code
_entity_poly.pdbx_strand_id
1 'polypeptide(L)'
;GVWQDNETTLRITVTPPFWATGWALLIYFTILCLLIVLWYNYKKAKLEEKHRINREIFESKKEKELYNAKIQFFTLITHEIRTPLTLIKAPLEKILRSGDGTPATQENLRIIEKNTGRLLDLSNQLLDFRKTESRGFKLNYVKTDVVLWLETILHPFRPAFEQGNKNFTVKLPDLPFEACLDREAFSKIVSNLVSNALKYSDSRISLELLPPSGEERMFTLLVTNDGHLIPDSEIENIFNPFYRCLLYTSDAADDR
;
A
#
# COMPACT_ATOMS: atom_id res chain seq x y z
N GLY A 1 14.44 80.05 85.00
CA GLY A 1 14.09 79.49 83.73
C GLY A 1 12.94 78.49 83.92
N VAL A 2 11.77 78.83 83.46
CA VAL A 2 10.57 77.93 83.45
C VAL A 2 10.61 77.12 82.16
N TRP A 3 10.76 75.82 82.29
CA TRP A 3 10.62 74.92 81.20
C TRP A 3 9.12 74.78 80.98
N GLN A 4 8.61 75.10 79.71
CA GLN A 4 7.23 74.81 79.28
C GLN A 4 7.17 73.43 78.70
N ASP A 5 6.39 72.55 79.27
CA ASP A 5 6.11 71.18 78.83
C ASP A 5 5.14 71.21 77.62
N ASN A 6 5.50 71.93 76.60
CA ASN A 6 4.72 71.85 75.34
C ASN A 6 5.55 71.07 74.32
N GLU A 7 5.27 69.77 74.18
CA GLU A 7 5.79 68.96 73.12
C GLU A 7 5.20 69.42 71.80
N THR A 8 6.05 69.98 70.91
CA THR A 8 5.65 70.35 69.54
C THR A 8 5.92 69.13 68.62
N THR A 9 4.87 68.36 68.34
CA THR A 9 4.96 67.22 67.40
C THR A 9 4.85 67.72 65.97
N LEU A 10 5.92 67.55 65.17
CA LEU A 10 5.93 67.79 63.75
C LEU A 10 5.53 66.47 63.00
N ARG A 11 4.34 66.45 62.40
CA ARG A 11 3.91 65.31 61.57
C ARG A 11 4.43 65.51 60.17
N ILE A 12 5.45 64.74 59.75
CA ILE A 12 5.96 64.72 58.38
C ILE A 12 5.26 63.57 57.64
N THR A 13 4.38 63.85 56.76
CA THR A 13 3.77 62.83 55.88
C THR A 13 4.57 62.72 54.57
N VAL A 14 5.32 61.61 54.44
CA VAL A 14 6.02 61.33 53.18
C VAL A 14 5.06 60.64 52.24
N THR A 15 4.63 61.32 51.18
CA THR A 15 3.84 60.73 50.13
C THR A 15 4.72 59.94 49.19
N PRO A 16 4.38 58.66 48.88
CA PRO A 16 5.15 57.88 47.90
C PRO A 16 5.14 58.57 46.55
N PRO A 17 6.24 58.43 45.77
CA PRO A 17 6.27 59.00 44.42
C PRO A 17 5.18 58.39 43.54
N PHE A 18 4.74 59.13 42.52
CA PHE A 18 3.57 58.74 41.67
C PHE A 18 3.70 57.37 41.02
N TRP A 19 4.91 56.89 40.71
CA TRP A 19 5.19 55.58 40.10
C TRP A 19 5.09 54.39 41.14
N ALA A 20 5.05 54.67 42.40
CA ALA A 20 4.90 53.69 43.48
C ALA A 20 3.48 53.71 44.11
N THR A 21 2.55 54.41 43.49
CA THR A 21 1.15 54.44 43.92
C THR A 21 0.41 53.17 43.51
N GLY A 22 -0.60 52.74 44.24
CA GLY A 22 -1.41 51.56 43.95
C GLY A 22 -1.96 51.54 42.50
N TRP A 23 -2.34 52.72 41.97
CA TRP A 23 -2.78 52.88 40.60
C TRP A 23 -1.68 52.61 39.57
N ALA A 24 -0.45 53.04 39.80
CA ALA A 24 0.68 52.77 38.93
C ALA A 24 1.02 51.27 38.89
N LEU A 25 0.93 50.57 40.01
CA LEU A 25 1.10 49.12 40.09
C LEU A 25 0.03 48.36 39.29
N LEU A 26 -1.24 48.83 39.35
CA LEU A 26 -2.32 48.26 38.52
C LEU A 26 -2.08 48.45 37.02
N ILE A 27 -1.59 49.62 36.63
CA ILE A 27 -1.23 49.89 35.21
C ILE A 27 -0.09 48.98 34.76
N TYR A 28 0.95 48.83 35.57
CA TYR A 28 2.09 47.93 35.24
C TYR A 28 1.61 46.48 35.10
N PHE A 29 0.76 46.04 36.02
CA PHE A 29 0.21 44.67 35.95
C PHE A 29 -0.65 44.46 34.67
N THR A 30 -1.51 45.43 34.33
CA THR A 30 -2.31 45.30 33.08
C THR A 30 -1.45 45.31 31.84
N ILE A 31 -0.39 46.14 31.76
CA ILE A 31 0.54 46.15 30.66
C ILE A 31 1.30 44.79 30.56
N LEU A 32 1.72 44.26 31.69
CA LEU A 32 2.42 42.95 31.74
C LEU A 32 1.50 41.84 31.23
N CYS A 33 0.24 41.81 31.72
CA CYS A 33 -0.75 40.84 31.22
C CYS A 33 -0.98 40.96 29.72
N LEU A 34 -1.09 42.19 29.22
CA LEU A 34 -1.28 42.46 27.78
C LEU A 34 -0.08 41.94 26.96
N LEU A 35 1.16 42.17 27.45
CA LEU A 35 2.36 41.71 26.78
C LEU A 35 2.43 40.15 26.77
N ILE A 36 2.03 39.52 27.85
CA ILE A 36 1.97 38.05 27.95
C ILE A 36 0.95 37.48 26.93
N VAL A 37 -0.25 38.09 26.85
CA VAL A 37 -1.27 37.68 25.89
C VAL A 37 -0.81 37.88 24.44
N LEU A 38 -0.18 39.03 24.14
CA LEU A 38 0.39 39.29 22.80
C LEU A 38 1.50 38.28 22.45
N TRP A 39 2.38 38.01 23.40
CA TRP A 39 3.46 37.02 23.21
C TRP A 39 2.89 35.61 23.00
N TYR A 40 1.88 35.22 23.78
CA TYR A 40 1.20 33.93 23.62
C TYR A 40 0.54 33.80 22.25
N ASN A 41 -0.22 34.82 21.83
CA ASN A 41 -0.88 34.83 20.52
C ASN A 41 0.15 34.80 19.36
N TYR A 42 1.25 35.53 19.48
CA TYR A 42 2.34 35.48 18.51
C TYR A 42 2.96 34.07 18.40
N LYS A 43 3.25 33.45 19.55
CA LYS A 43 3.79 32.08 19.58
C LYS A 43 2.81 31.07 18.98
N LYS A 44 1.54 31.19 19.32
CA LYS A 44 0.47 30.33 18.80
C LYS A 44 0.35 30.48 17.28
N ALA A 45 0.27 31.69 16.75
CA ALA A 45 0.19 31.95 15.31
C ALA A 45 1.42 31.39 14.56
N LYS A 46 2.63 31.57 15.11
CA LYS A 46 3.85 31.02 14.52
C LYS A 46 3.86 29.48 14.50
N LEU A 47 3.30 28.84 15.53
CA LEU A 47 3.20 27.38 15.59
C LEU A 47 2.19 26.84 14.57
N GLU A 48 1.01 27.51 14.46
CA GLU A 48 -0.01 27.15 13.47
C GLU A 48 0.50 27.31 12.03
N GLU A 49 1.23 28.38 11.74
CA GLU A 49 1.86 28.59 10.44
C GLU A 49 2.86 27.49 10.12
N LYS A 50 3.71 27.11 11.08
CA LYS A 50 4.67 25.99 10.91
C LYS A 50 3.95 24.66 10.63
N HIS A 51 2.85 24.39 11.32
CA HIS A 51 2.05 23.19 11.08
C HIS A 51 1.39 23.21 9.70
N ARG A 52 0.89 24.37 9.25
CA ARG A 52 0.33 24.53 7.90
C ARG A 52 1.37 24.27 6.82
N ILE A 53 2.55 24.90 6.91
CA ILE A 53 3.64 24.72 5.96
C ILE A 53 4.09 23.26 5.92
N ASN A 54 4.25 22.60 7.08
CA ASN A 54 4.63 21.19 7.14
C ASN A 54 3.59 20.28 6.49
N ARG A 55 2.29 20.58 6.65
CA ARG A 55 1.21 19.84 6.00
C ARG A 55 1.26 20.03 4.49
N GLU A 56 1.41 21.25 4.00
CA GLU A 56 1.51 21.55 2.55
C GLU A 56 2.73 20.84 1.93
N ILE A 57 3.89 20.85 2.61
CA ILE A 57 5.09 20.13 2.17
C ILE A 57 4.83 18.62 2.13
N PHE A 58 4.17 18.07 3.15
CA PHE A 58 3.85 16.64 3.22
C PHE A 58 2.88 16.21 2.10
N GLU A 59 1.83 17.00 1.86
CA GLU A 59 0.87 16.76 0.78
C GLU A 59 1.53 16.84 -0.60
N SER A 60 2.32 17.87 -0.84
CA SER A 60 3.10 18.02 -2.09
C SER A 60 4.10 16.89 -2.31
N LYS A 61 4.77 16.44 -1.24
CA LYS A 61 5.71 15.31 -1.31
C LYS A 61 4.99 14.01 -1.67
N LYS A 62 3.84 13.76 -1.05
CA LYS A 62 2.99 12.60 -1.32
C LYS A 62 2.44 12.61 -2.75
N GLU A 63 2.03 13.78 -3.25
CA GLU A 63 1.57 13.93 -4.63
C GLU A 63 2.71 13.66 -5.64
N LYS A 64 3.91 14.15 -5.35
CA LYS A 64 5.10 13.89 -6.18
C LYS A 64 5.50 12.42 -6.17
N GLU A 65 5.43 11.74 -5.03
CA GLU A 65 5.68 10.29 -4.93
C GLU A 65 4.66 9.49 -5.76
N LEU A 66 3.37 9.82 -5.65
CA LEU A 66 2.31 9.25 -6.47
C LEU A 66 2.53 9.47 -7.97
N TYR A 67 2.92 10.68 -8.35
CA TYR A 67 3.23 11.02 -9.75
C TYR A 67 4.41 10.22 -10.29
N ASN A 68 5.48 10.11 -9.53
CA ASN A 68 6.66 9.32 -9.89
C ASN A 68 6.34 7.83 -10.00
N ALA A 69 5.57 7.28 -9.07
CA ALA A 69 5.09 5.90 -9.13
C ALA A 69 4.25 5.66 -10.40
N LYS A 70 3.40 6.62 -10.78
CA LYS A 70 2.60 6.57 -12.00
C LYS A 70 3.46 6.56 -13.26
N ILE A 71 4.52 7.39 -13.33
CA ILE A 71 5.46 7.40 -14.48
C ILE A 71 6.22 6.09 -14.56
N GLN A 72 6.76 5.59 -13.46
CA GLN A 72 7.45 4.30 -13.42
C GLN A 72 6.55 3.17 -13.89
N PHE A 73 5.30 3.17 -13.45
CA PHE A 73 4.27 2.25 -13.90
C PHE A 73 4.06 2.26 -15.41
N PHE A 74 3.83 3.44 -16.03
CA PHE A 74 3.66 3.53 -17.47
C PHE A 74 4.90 3.08 -18.25
N THR A 75 6.09 3.38 -17.73
CA THR A 75 7.35 2.94 -18.33
C THR A 75 7.46 1.41 -18.30
N LEU A 76 7.18 0.80 -17.15
CA LEU A 76 7.22 -0.66 -16.98
C LEU A 76 6.20 -1.35 -17.90
N ILE A 77 4.94 -0.88 -17.93
CA ILE A 77 3.90 -1.44 -18.80
C ILE A 77 4.29 -1.34 -20.26
N THR A 78 4.87 -0.23 -20.68
CA THR A 78 5.32 -0.07 -22.06
C THR A 78 6.37 -1.11 -22.43
N HIS A 79 7.29 -1.42 -21.54
CA HIS A 79 8.28 -2.49 -21.75
C HIS A 79 7.64 -3.88 -21.75
N GLU A 80 6.75 -4.15 -20.81
CA GLU A 80 6.04 -5.44 -20.68
C GLU A 80 5.11 -5.73 -21.86
N ILE A 81 4.56 -4.69 -22.51
CA ILE A 81 3.77 -4.83 -23.74
C ILE A 81 4.68 -5.02 -24.96
N ARG A 82 5.80 -4.28 -25.02
CA ARG A 82 6.71 -4.33 -26.19
C ARG A 82 7.29 -5.73 -26.40
N THR A 83 7.69 -6.40 -25.33
CA THR A 83 8.32 -7.73 -25.39
C THR A 83 7.42 -8.78 -26.08
N PRO A 84 6.19 -9.10 -25.59
CA PRO A 84 5.33 -10.07 -26.24
C PRO A 84 4.89 -9.63 -27.63
N LEU A 85 4.72 -8.32 -27.87
CA LEU A 85 4.40 -7.81 -29.19
C LEU A 85 5.52 -8.10 -30.21
N THR A 86 6.78 -7.94 -29.82
CA THR A 86 7.95 -8.29 -30.64
C THR A 86 8.01 -9.81 -30.89
N LEU A 87 7.72 -10.62 -29.86
CA LEU A 87 7.68 -12.08 -29.93
C LEU A 87 6.49 -12.61 -30.75
N ILE A 88 5.44 -11.84 -30.97
CA ILE A 88 4.36 -12.12 -31.90
C ILE A 88 4.76 -11.74 -33.32
N LYS A 89 5.34 -10.55 -33.50
CA LYS A 89 5.68 -9.99 -34.81
C LYS A 89 6.68 -10.86 -35.59
N ALA A 90 7.76 -11.30 -34.94
CA ALA A 90 8.82 -12.08 -35.62
C ALA A 90 8.33 -13.41 -36.20
N PRO A 91 7.61 -14.30 -35.46
CA PRO A 91 7.06 -15.53 -36.04
C PRO A 91 5.95 -15.26 -37.07
N LEU A 92 5.14 -14.21 -36.88
CA LEU A 92 4.13 -13.85 -37.88
C LEU A 92 4.78 -13.48 -39.21
N GLU A 93 5.85 -12.69 -39.22
CA GLU A 93 6.60 -12.36 -40.43
C GLU A 93 7.22 -13.63 -41.09
N LYS A 94 7.68 -14.59 -40.28
CA LYS A 94 8.16 -15.88 -40.84
C LYS A 94 7.07 -16.67 -41.50
N ILE A 95 5.88 -16.78 -40.88
CA ILE A 95 4.72 -17.49 -41.46
C ILE A 95 4.30 -16.85 -42.77
N LEU A 96 4.20 -15.51 -42.83
CA LEU A 96 3.83 -14.76 -44.03
C LEU A 96 4.83 -14.93 -45.18
N ARG A 97 6.10 -15.16 -44.87
CA ARG A 97 7.15 -15.39 -45.88
C ARG A 97 7.21 -16.83 -46.36
N SER A 98 6.95 -17.83 -45.51
CA SER A 98 7.11 -19.24 -45.83
C SER A 98 5.91 -19.86 -46.55
N GLY A 99 4.70 -19.37 -46.31
CA GLY A 99 3.48 -19.80 -47.01
C GLY A 99 3.06 -21.27 -46.83
N ASP A 100 3.84 -22.07 -46.09
CA ASP A 100 3.69 -23.52 -46.00
C ASP A 100 3.20 -23.95 -44.59
N GLY A 101 2.28 -24.93 -44.55
CA GLY A 101 1.76 -25.55 -43.32
C GLY A 101 2.77 -26.52 -42.66
N THR A 102 4.04 -26.15 -42.56
CA THR A 102 5.11 -26.98 -42.02
C THR A 102 5.07 -27.08 -40.46
N PRO A 103 5.71 -28.07 -39.83
CA PRO A 103 5.86 -28.14 -38.39
C PRO A 103 6.42 -26.84 -37.78
N ALA A 104 7.28 -26.12 -38.50
CA ALA A 104 7.81 -24.82 -38.09
C ALA A 104 6.72 -23.73 -38.05
N THR A 105 5.72 -23.82 -38.89
CA THR A 105 4.54 -22.91 -38.89
C THR A 105 3.68 -23.15 -37.65
N GLN A 106 3.49 -24.40 -37.24
CA GLN A 106 2.74 -24.73 -36.03
C GLN A 106 3.45 -24.21 -34.77
N GLU A 107 4.77 -24.35 -34.66
CA GLU A 107 5.53 -23.82 -33.54
C GLU A 107 5.47 -22.28 -33.50
N ASN A 108 5.60 -21.61 -34.61
CA ASN A 108 5.43 -20.15 -34.69
C ASN A 108 4.02 -19.70 -34.25
N LEU A 109 2.96 -20.43 -34.63
CA LEU A 109 1.57 -20.16 -34.21
C LEU A 109 1.43 -20.33 -32.68
N ARG A 110 2.05 -21.35 -32.10
CA ARG A 110 2.05 -21.58 -30.65
C ARG A 110 2.75 -20.46 -29.87
N ILE A 111 3.86 -19.96 -30.39
CA ILE A 111 4.56 -18.79 -29.83
C ILE A 111 3.65 -17.54 -29.88
N ILE A 112 2.95 -17.32 -30.99
CA ILE A 112 2.00 -16.20 -31.14
C ILE A 112 0.88 -16.34 -30.11
N GLU A 113 0.26 -17.51 -30.02
CA GLU A 113 -0.84 -17.79 -29.07
C GLU A 113 -0.41 -17.53 -27.62
N LYS A 114 0.74 -18.08 -27.19
CA LYS A 114 1.31 -17.86 -25.85
C LYS A 114 1.50 -16.37 -25.52
N ASN A 115 2.07 -15.61 -26.46
CA ASN A 115 2.36 -14.18 -26.24
C ASN A 115 1.11 -13.29 -26.35
N THR A 116 0.13 -13.69 -27.15
CA THR A 116 -1.18 -13.00 -27.17
C THR A 116 -1.92 -13.20 -25.86
N GLY A 117 -1.91 -14.43 -25.31
CA GLY A 117 -2.44 -14.70 -23.97
C GLY A 117 -1.78 -13.82 -22.91
N ARG A 118 -0.44 -13.72 -22.94
CA ARG A 118 0.32 -12.85 -21.99
C ARG A 118 -0.06 -11.38 -22.10
N LEU A 119 -0.31 -10.86 -23.32
CA LEU A 119 -0.77 -9.49 -23.53
C LEU A 119 -2.18 -9.27 -22.95
N LEU A 120 -3.06 -10.25 -23.12
CA LEU A 120 -4.41 -10.19 -22.58
C LEU A 120 -4.40 -10.15 -21.05
N ASP A 121 -3.58 -11.00 -20.42
CA ASP A 121 -3.41 -11.01 -18.97
C ASP A 121 -2.88 -9.67 -18.44
N LEU A 122 -1.91 -9.09 -19.14
CA LEU A 122 -1.36 -7.78 -18.77
C LEU A 122 -2.42 -6.68 -18.88
N SER A 123 -3.23 -6.72 -19.95
CA SER A 123 -4.34 -5.78 -20.14
C SER A 123 -5.38 -5.90 -19.02
N ASN A 124 -5.72 -7.12 -18.62
CA ASN A 124 -6.65 -7.37 -17.53
C ASN A 124 -6.09 -6.86 -16.19
N GLN A 125 -4.81 -7.09 -15.90
CA GLN A 125 -4.14 -6.55 -14.69
C GLN A 125 -4.18 -5.03 -14.66
N LEU A 126 -3.99 -4.37 -15.80
CA LEU A 126 -4.08 -2.92 -15.92
C LEU A 126 -5.49 -2.39 -15.66
N LEU A 127 -6.50 -3.07 -16.18
CA LEU A 127 -7.91 -2.72 -15.96
C LEU A 127 -8.30 -2.91 -14.49
N ASP A 128 -7.84 -3.98 -13.84
CA ASP A 128 -8.08 -4.23 -12.42
C ASP A 128 -7.41 -3.17 -11.54
N PHE A 129 -6.18 -2.80 -11.87
CA PHE A 129 -5.49 -1.70 -11.18
C PHE A 129 -6.27 -0.38 -11.31
N ARG A 130 -6.75 -0.04 -12.51
CA ARG A 130 -7.57 1.16 -12.71
C ARG A 130 -8.87 1.14 -11.91
N LYS A 131 -9.52 -0.03 -11.82
CA LYS A 131 -10.75 -0.17 -11.02
C LYS A 131 -10.48 0.09 -9.53
N THR A 132 -9.36 -0.39 -9.00
CA THR A 132 -9.01 -0.18 -7.58
C THR A 132 -8.56 1.25 -7.27
N GLU A 133 -7.92 1.96 -8.24
CA GLU A 133 -7.57 3.37 -8.07
C GLU A 133 -8.77 4.32 -8.17
N SER A 134 -9.85 3.91 -8.84
CA SER A 134 -11.01 4.78 -9.00
C SER A 134 -11.68 5.05 -7.66
N ARG A 135 -11.92 6.33 -7.33
CA ARG A 135 -12.69 6.76 -6.16
C ARG A 135 -14.12 6.23 -6.24
N GLY A 136 -14.35 5.01 -5.83
CA GLY A 136 -15.68 4.38 -5.92
C GLY A 136 -15.65 2.86 -5.99
N PHE A 137 -14.47 2.24 -5.89
CA PHE A 137 -14.39 0.80 -5.75
C PHE A 137 -15.13 0.37 -4.47
N LYS A 138 -16.24 -0.32 -4.65
CA LYS A 138 -17.05 -0.86 -3.55
C LYS A 138 -16.98 -2.38 -3.61
N LEU A 139 -16.58 -2.98 -2.51
CA LEU A 139 -16.64 -4.42 -2.35
C LEU A 139 -18.10 -4.87 -2.23
N ASN A 140 -18.46 -5.92 -2.93
CA ASN A 140 -19.78 -6.54 -2.87
C ASN A 140 -19.74 -7.76 -1.93
N TYR A 141 -20.02 -7.52 -0.64
CA TYR A 141 -19.99 -8.57 0.36
C TYR A 141 -21.22 -9.48 0.26
N VAL A 142 -20.98 -10.77 0.05
CA VAL A 142 -21.99 -11.81 -0.04
C VAL A 142 -21.65 -12.93 0.95
N LYS A 143 -22.65 -13.42 1.67
CA LYS A 143 -22.50 -14.59 2.53
C LYS A 143 -22.14 -15.80 1.67
N THR A 144 -21.00 -16.40 1.93
CA THR A 144 -20.39 -17.42 1.08
C THR A 144 -19.81 -18.54 1.92
N ASP A 145 -20.06 -19.78 1.51
CA ASP A 145 -19.32 -20.94 2.01
C ASP A 145 -17.88 -20.85 1.49
N VAL A 146 -16.95 -20.61 2.40
CA VAL A 146 -15.55 -20.34 2.06
C VAL A 146 -14.85 -21.60 1.53
N VAL A 147 -15.18 -22.78 2.07
CA VAL A 147 -14.59 -24.06 1.66
C VAL A 147 -14.98 -24.37 0.23
N LEU A 148 -16.28 -24.39 -0.06
CA LEU A 148 -16.81 -24.67 -1.40
C LEU A 148 -16.31 -23.65 -2.46
N TRP A 149 -16.26 -22.37 -2.07
CA TRP A 149 -15.78 -21.34 -2.98
C TRP A 149 -14.29 -21.47 -3.27
N LEU A 150 -13.49 -21.82 -2.26
CA LEU A 150 -12.06 -22.07 -2.43
C LEU A 150 -11.81 -23.27 -3.36
N GLU A 151 -12.53 -24.37 -3.20
CA GLU A 151 -12.46 -25.52 -4.13
C GLU A 151 -12.78 -25.13 -5.56
N THR A 152 -13.80 -24.28 -5.76
CA THR A 152 -14.18 -23.76 -7.07
C THR A 152 -13.03 -22.96 -7.70
N ILE A 153 -12.34 -22.11 -6.92
CA ILE A 153 -11.20 -21.33 -7.37
C ILE A 153 -10.01 -22.23 -7.72
N LEU A 154 -9.77 -23.28 -6.95
CA LEU A 154 -8.63 -24.19 -7.15
C LEU A 154 -8.83 -25.16 -8.33
N HIS A 155 -10.07 -25.42 -8.74
CA HIS A 155 -10.39 -26.37 -9.80
C HIS A 155 -9.61 -26.14 -11.11
N PRO A 156 -9.50 -24.91 -11.64
CA PRO A 156 -8.72 -24.65 -12.88
C PRO A 156 -7.22 -24.93 -12.77
N PHE A 157 -6.68 -24.97 -11.55
CA PHE A 157 -5.25 -25.19 -11.31
C PHE A 157 -4.90 -26.68 -11.20
N ARG A 158 -5.90 -27.59 -11.05
CA ARG A 158 -5.65 -29.04 -10.91
C ARG A 158 -4.75 -29.63 -12.01
N PRO A 159 -4.97 -29.33 -13.30
CA PRO A 159 -4.09 -29.88 -14.35
C PRO A 159 -2.63 -29.44 -14.20
N ALA A 160 -2.40 -28.20 -13.74
CA ALA A 160 -1.03 -27.70 -13.51
C ALA A 160 -0.35 -28.39 -12.32
N PHE A 161 -1.11 -28.84 -11.33
CA PHE A 161 -0.61 -29.61 -10.19
C PHE A 161 -0.30 -31.07 -10.59
N GLU A 162 -1.15 -31.69 -11.40
CA GLU A 162 -1.00 -33.09 -11.83
C GLU A 162 0.09 -33.27 -12.88
N GLN A 163 0.27 -32.31 -13.79
CA GLN A 163 1.27 -32.37 -14.87
C GLN A 163 2.64 -31.82 -14.45
N GLY A 164 2.67 -30.96 -13.44
CA GLY A 164 3.90 -30.41 -12.89
C GLY A 164 4.54 -31.41 -11.90
N ASN A 165 5.87 -31.56 -11.94
CA ASN A 165 6.62 -32.33 -10.92
C ASN A 165 6.56 -31.70 -9.51
N LYS A 166 5.48 -30.96 -9.18
CA LYS A 166 5.32 -30.25 -7.93
C LYS A 166 4.25 -30.87 -7.07
N ASN A 167 4.59 -31.13 -5.83
CA ASN A 167 3.66 -31.71 -4.84
C ASN A 167 2.78 -30.60 -4.26
N PHE A 168 1.48 -30.60 -4.60
CA PHE A 168 0.50 -29.65 -4.10
C PHE A 168 -0.39 -30.31 -3.04
N THR A 169 -0.38 -29.74 -1.84
CA THR A 169 -1.19 -30.22 -0.71
C THR A 169 -2.23 -29.17 -0.34
N VAL A 170 -3.49 -29.58 -0.26
CA VAL A 170 -4.60 -28.74 0.20
C VAL A 170 -5.12 -29.30 1.51
N LYS A 171 -5.17 -28.46 2.54
CA LYS A 171 -5.77 -28.76 3.83
C LYS A 171 -6.98 -27.84 4.04
N LEU A 172 -8.14 -28.45 4.11
CA LEU A 172 -9.41 -27.78 4.36
C LEU A 172 -9.94 -28.21 5.73
N PRO A 173 -10.72 -27.36 6.42
CA PRO A 173 -11.38 -27.75 7.66
C PRO A 173 -12.45 -28.83 7.40
N ASP A 174 -12.64 -29.72 8.36
CA ASP A 174 -13.61 -30.81 8.27
C ASP A 174 -15.06 -30.31 8.18
N LEU A 175 -15.34 -29.14 8.76
CA LEU A 175 -16.65 -28.51 8.72
C LEU A 175 -16.61 -27.26 7.85
N PRO A 176 -17.56 -27.10 6.90
CA PRO A 176 -17.69 -25.89 6.13
C PRO A 176 -18.09 -24.71 7.03
N PHE A 177 -17.67 -23.50 6.69
CA PHE A 177 -18.05 -22.27 7.38
C PHE A 177 -18.36 -21.15 6.39
N GLU A 178 -19.23 -20.25 6.82
CA GLU A 178 -19.67 -19.11 6.01
C GLU A 178 -19.00 -17.82 6.47
N ALA A 179 -18.60 -16.99 5.50
CA ALA A 179 -18.10 -15.64 5.74
C ALA A 179 -18.73 -14.64 4.75
N CYS A 180 -18.82 -13.38 5.17
CA CYS A 180 -19.19 -12.29 4.28
C CYS A 180 -17.92 -11.82 3.53
N LEU A 181 -17.83 -12.12 2.25
CA LEU A 181 -16.70 -11.73 1.41
C LEU A 181 -17.16 -11.34 0.01
N ASP A 182 -16.33 -10.55 -0.67
CA ASP A 182 -16.49 -10.30 -2.10
C ASP A 182 -15.87 -11.47 -2.87
N ARG A 183 -16.73 -12.23 -3.56
CA ARG A 183 -16.31 -13.44 -4.29
C ARG A 183 -15.31 -13.16 -5.38
N GLU A 184 -15.47 -12.06 -6.12
CA GLU A 184 -14.55 -11.69 -7.20
C GLU A 184 -13.18 -11.29 -6.64
N ALA A 185 -13.15 -10.42 -5.64
CA ALA A 185 -11.92 -10.00 -4.99
C ALA A 185 -11.18 -11.17 -4.33
N PHE A 186 -11.91 -12.04 -3.61
CA PHE A 186 -11.33 -13.23 -2.98
C PHE A 186 -10.76 -14.20 -4.03
N SER A 187 -11.50 -14.45 -5.13
CA SER A 187 -11.00 -15.29 -6.22
C SER A 187 -9.72 -14.73 -6.84
N LYS A 188 -9.63 -13.42 -7.06
CA LYS A 188 -8.42 -12.77 -7.57
C LYS A 188 -7.24 -12.91 -6.62
N ILE A 189 -7.45 -12.71 -5.31
CA ILE A 189 -6.40 -12.86 -4.30
C ILE A 189 -5.87 -14.30 -4.30
N VAL A 190 -6.75 -15.29 -4.20
CA VAL A 190 -6.36 -16.70 -4.15
C VAL A 190 -5.67 -17.12 -5.43
N SER A 191 -6.21 -16.76 -6.61
CA SER A 191 -5.60 -17.11 -7.90
C SER A 191 -4.22 -16.50 -8.06
N ASN A 192 -4.01 -15.26 -7.62
CA ASN A 192 -2.68 -14.63 -7.64
C ASN A 192 -1.69 -15.34 -6.71
N LEU A 193 -2.10 -15.69 -5.50
CA LEU A 193 -1.25 -16.41 -4.54
C LEU A 193 -0.87 -17.80 -5.06
N VAL A 194 -1.84 -18.56 -5.58
CA VAL A 194 -1.60 -19.89 -6.14
C VAL A 194 -0.73 -19.83 -7.39
N SER A 195 -0.99 -18.89 -8.28
CA SER A 195 -0.17 -18.67 -9.49
C SER A 195 1.27 -18.31 -9.13
N ASN A 196 1.48 -17.45 -8.13
CA ASN A 196 2.81 -17.12 -7.64
C ASN A 196 3.50 -18.32 -7.01
N ALA A 197 2.78 -19.09 -6.18
CA ALA A 197 3.34 -20.32 -5.59
C ALA A 197 3.74 -21.33 -6.66
N LEU A 198 2.92 -21.53 -7.71
CA LEU A 198 3.27 -22.39 -8.85
C LEU A 198 4.50 -21.91 -9.60
N LYS A 199 4.63 -20.60 -9.79
CA LYS A 199 5.75 -20.00 -10.52
C LYS A 199 7.07 -20.09 -9.76
N TYR A 200 7.03 -19.83 -8.45
CA TYR A 200 8.23 -19.63 -7.64
C TYR A 200 8.58 -20.79 -6.71
N SER A 201 7.78 -21.86 -6.66
CA SER A 201 8.13 -23.07 -5.91
C SER A 201 9.17 -23.91 -6.65
N ASP A 202 10.00 -24.59 -5.90
CA ASP A 202 10.91 -25.61 -6.45
C ASP A 202 10.16 -26.94 -6.63
N SER A 203 9.57 -27.49 -5.55
CA SER A 203 8.94 -28.82 -5.57
C SER A 203 7.66 -28.93 -4.75
N ARG A 204 7.42 -28.07 -3.75
CA ARG A 204 6.32 -28.21 -2.81
C ARG A 204 5.51 -26.92 -2.67
N ILE A 205 4.19 -27.09 -2.68
CA ILE A 205 3.23 -26.03 -2.43
C ILE A 205 2.20 -26.56 -1.44
N SER A 206 1.87 -25.80 -0.42
CA SER A 206 0.76 -26.11 0.47
C SER A 206 -0.21 -24.93 0.60
N LEU A 207 -1.49 -25.27 0.60
CA LEU A 207 -2.55 -24.34 0.87
C LEU A 207 -3.35 -24.86 2.06
N GLU A 208 -3.51 -24.05 3.10
CA GLU A 208 -4.21 -24.40 4.32
C GLU A 208 -5.24 -23.34 4.67
N LEU A 209 -6.49 -23.75 4.84
CA LEU A 209 -7.59 -22.90 5.25
C LEU A 209 -7.93 -23.17 6.71
N LEU A 210 -7.69 -22.18 7.57
CA LEU A 210 -7.99 -22.22 8.99
C LEU A 210 -9.30 -21.48 9.26
N PRO A 211 -10.32 -22.15 9.84
CA PRO A 211 -11.58 -21.52 10.19
C PRO A 211 -11.40 -20.52 11.35
N PRO A 212 -12.37 -19.62 11.58
CA PRO A 212 -12.36 -18.74 12.74
C PRO A 212 -12.27 -19.53 14.04
N SER A 213 -11.36 -19.14 14.96
CA SER A 213 -11.18 -19.78 16.25
C SER A 213 -11.48 -18.83 17.42
N GLY A 214 -12.20 -19.31 18.45
CA GLY A 214 -12.51 -18.54 19.64
C GLY A 214 -13.36 -17.30 19.39
N GLU A 215 -12.94 -16.15 19.92
CA GLU A 215 -13.61 -14.86 19.75
C GLU A 215 -13.24 -14.16 18.42
N GLU A 216 -12.26 -14.65 17.70
CA GLU A 216 -11.83 -14.09 16.43
C GLU A 216 -12.84 -14.41 15.33
N ARG A 217 -13.36 -13.38 14.67
CA ARG A 217 -14.29 -13.50 13.54
C ARG A 217 -13.57 -13.54 12.18
N MET A 218 -12.30 -13.93 12.18
CA MET A 218 -11.45 -13.97 10.98
C MET A 218 -11.04 -15.41 10.69
N PHE A 219 -11.07 -15.80 9.43
CA PHE A 219 -10.43 -17.02 8.95
C PHE A 219 -9.07 -16.69 8.33
N THR A 220 -8.19 -17.68 8.29
CA THR A 220 -6.84 -17.51 7.73
C THR A 220 -6.62 -18.45 6.55
N LEU A 221 -6.12 -17.92 5.44
CA LEU A 221 -5.66 -18.71 4.30
C LEU A 221 -4.14 -18.63 4.23
N LEU A 222 -3.48 -19.77 4.40
CA LEU A 222 -2.03 -19.91 4.28
C LEU A 222 -1.68 -20.52 2.93
N VAL A 223 -0.82 -19.86 2.17
CA VAL A 223 -0.22 -20.39 0.95
C VAL A 223 1.28 -20.41 1.14
N THR A 224 1.88 -21.59 1.09
CA THR A 224 3.32 -21.78 1.34
C THR A 224 3.94 -22.52 0.17
N ASN A 225 5.12 -22.10 -0.22
CA ASN A 225 5.95 -22.77 -1.22
C ASN A 225 7.40 -22.88 -0.73
N ASP A 226 8.14 -23.79 -1.31
CA ASP A 226 9.54 -24.10 -0.97
C ASP A 226 10.57 -23.37 -1.84
N GLY A 227 10.16 -22.37 -2.58
CA GLY A 227 11.06 -21.55 -3.38
C GLY A 227 11.88 -20.55 -2.56
N HIS A 228 12.59 -19.67 -3.24
CA HIS A 228 13.46 -18.68 -2.61
C HIS A 228 12.69 -17.76 -1.65
N LEU A 229 13.29 -17.50 -0.51
CA LEU A 229 12.74 -16.57 0.48
C LEU A 229 12.79 -15.12 -0.04
N ILE A 230 11.73 -14.38 0.25
CA ILE A 230 11.72 -12.95 0.01
C ILE A 230 12.58 -12.29 1.10
N PRO A 231 13.60 -11.49 0.74
CA PRO A 231 14.41 -10.78 1.74
C PRO A 231 13.56 -9.85 2.60
N ASP A 232 13.90 -9.73 3.89
CA ASP A 232 13.17 -8.86 4.83
C ASP A 232 13.08 -7.40 4.35
N SER A 233 14.12 -6.91 3.66
CA SER A 233 14.14 -5.57 3.06
C SER A 233 13.11 -5.36 1.95
N GLU A 234 12.59 -6.43 1.37
CA GLU A 234 11.67 -6.41 0.24
C GLU A 234 10.21 -6.65 0.66
N ILE A 235 9.97 -7.16 1.87
CA ILE A 235 8.62 -7.55 2.35
C ILE A 235 7.62 -6.39 2.27
N GLU A 236 8.03 -5.17 2.61
CA GLU A 236 7.16 -3.99 2.49
C GLU A 236 6.92 -3.58 1.03
N ASN A 237 7.87 -3.88 0.15
CA ASN A 237 7.84 -3.46 -1.25
C ASN A 237 7.02 -4.39 -2.14
N ILE A 238 6.93 -5.69 -1.82
CA ILE A 238 6.21 -6.67 -2.65
C ILE A 238 4.72 -6.37 -2.84
N PHE A 239 4.12 -5.57 -1.95
CA PHE A 239 2.74 -5.13 -2.06
C PHE A 239 2.58 -3.82 -2.85
N ASN A 240 3.68 -3.18 -3.22
CA ASN A 240 3.61 -2.00 -4.07
C ASN A 240 3.19 -2.41 -5.49
N PRO A 241 2.30 -1.65 -6.13
CA PRO A 241 1.89 -1.94 -7.49
C PRO A 241 3.10 -2.08 -8.42
N PHE A 242 3.14 -3.18 -9.20
CA PHE A 242 4.18 -3.47 -10.21
C PHE A 242 5.60 -3.68 -9.67
N TYR A 243 5.76 -3.80 -8.37
CA TYR A 243 7.04 -4.15 -7.79
C TYR A 243 7.39 -5.60 -8.12
N ARG A 244 8.64 -5.83 -8.56
CA ARG A 244 9.23 -7.15 -8.75
C ARG A 244 10.55 -7.20 -8.01
N CYS A 245 10.73 -8.20 -7.17
CA CYS A 245 12.01 -8.43 -6.51
C CYS A 245 13.10 -8.67 -7.57
N LEU A 246 14.20 -7.91 -7.49
CA LEU A 246 15.30 -7.95 -8.46
C LEU A 246 15.96 -9.34 -8.57
N LEU A 247 15.90 -10.17 -7.52
CA LEU A 247 16.41 -11.54 -7.50
C LEU A 247 15.71 -12.46 -8.53
N TYR A 248 14.48 -12.14 -8.94
CA TYR A 248 13.69 -12.93 -9.89
C TYR A 248 13.73 -12.40 -11.33
N THR A 249 14.46 -11.30 -11.59
CA THR A 249 14.58 -10.74 -12.94
C THR A 249 15.70 -11.38 -13.75
N SER A 250 16.66 -12.09 -13.09
CA SER A 250 17.76 -12.76 -13.77
C SER A 250 17.38 -14.12 -14.39
N ASP A 251 16.37 -14.83 -13.83
CA ASP A 251 15.97 -16.16 -14.33
C ASP A 251 15.06 -16.11 -15.58
N ALA A 252 14.48 -14.93 -15.90
CA ALA A 252 13.69 -14.77 -17.13
C ALA A 252 14.53 -14.71 -18.42
N ALA A 253 15.86 -14.74 -18.31
CA ALA A 253 16.78 -14.76 -19.47
C ALA A 253 17.20 -16.17 -19.90
N ASP A 254 16.92 -17.20 -19.08
CA ASP A 254 17.40 -18.58 -19.31
C ASP A 254 16.34 -19.54 -19.87
N ASP A 255 15.09 -19.09 -20.06
CA ASP A 255 14.05 -19.81 -20.81
C ASP A 255 14.18 -19.53 -22.34
N ARG A 256 15.37 -19.84 -22.89
CA ARG A 256 15.59 -19.89 -24.34
C ARG A 256 15.60 -21.33 -24.85
#